data_de67cb0e38ce3d2bafc561060070399b
#
_entry.id   de67cb0e38ce3d2bafc561060070399b
#
_cell.length_a   1.000
_cell.length_b   1.000
_cell.length_c   1.000
_cell.angle_alpha   90.00
_cell.angle_beta   90.00
_cell.angle_gamma   90.00
#
_symmetry.space_group_name_H-M   'P 1'
#
loop_
_entity.id
_entity.type
_entity.pdbx_description
1 polymer ?
#
loop_
_entity_poly.entity_id
_entity_poly.type
_entity_poly.pdbx_seq_one_letter_code
_entity_poly.pdbx_strand_id
1 'polypeptide(L)'
;MAQAFRHGVTRRLAMLTGLLLTATLCAALATQWWFFELFSHFAPHYCVFAFLCFMGLAITRAWRWAAVAFALVLWNGYPVARALLQNEPPPTAATRQFTVFHFNVGLHHEQPGRVSSYLLRRAKQIDVVVLLEATPDFEFALDEIKGLFPYQIRHLEDSPFGIALASKHPIDFGAVSFKPSRMFPHIEATIKLPGRDEPLLLLAAHAPPPISSEMAADRNYKFDYLAQIAKAQAKATPVAVGDFNLTPWSPYFQKFAADSGLRDARTPHRFEHTWPVTFDNANIGLAIDHSFAHPSLPLVKRAIGPDLGSDHMPVTVTFGY
;
A
#
# COMPACT_ATOMS: atom_id res chain seq x y z
N MET A 1 -18.88 -43.17 -18.27
CA MET A 1 -17.80 -42.56 -17.48
C MET A 1 -17.59 -41.08 -17.81
N ALA A 2 -17.39 -40.66 -19.06
CA ALA A 2 -17.14 -39.25 -19.46
C ALA A 2 -18.28 -38.27 -19.11
N GLN A 3 -19.55 -38.69 -19.24
CA GLN A 3 -20.69 -37.82 -18.90
C GLN A 3 -20.81 -37.58 -17.38
N ALA A 4 -20.59 -38.61 -16.56
CA ALA A 4 -20.58 -38.45 -15.10
C ALA A 4 -19.44 -37.56 -14.60
N PHE A 5 -18.25 -37.70 -15.19
CA PHE A 5 -17.11 -36.84 -14.94
C PHE A 5 -17.42 -35.37 -15.28
N ARG A 6 -17.97 -35.12 -16.47
CA ARG A 6 -18.38 -33.79 -16.92
C ARG A 6 -19.39 -33.15 -15.96
N HIS A 7 -20.41 -33.89 -15.51
CA HIS A 7 -21.37 -33.39 -14.53
C HIS A 7 -20.72 -33.05 -13.18
N GLY A 8 -19.78 -33.86 -12.71
CA GLY A 8 -19.03 -33.59 -11.49
C GLY A 8 -18.20 -32.30 -11.57
N VAL A 9 -17.49 -32.11 -12.66
CA VAL A 9 -16.70 -30.88 -12.92
C VAL A 9 -17.61 -29.65 -12.99
N THR A 10 -18.71 -29.72 -13.77
CA THR A 10 -19.67 -28.61 -13.90
C THR A 10 -20.22 -28.21 -12.52
N ARG A 11 -20.62 -29.18 -11.69
CA ARG A 11 -21.15 -28.90 -10.35
C ARG A 11 -20.13 -28.19 -9.46
N ARG A 12 -18.87 -28.61 -9.47
CA ARG A 12 -17.79 -27.97 -8.68
C ARG A 12 -17.54 -26.55 -9.14
N LEU A 13 -17.45 -26.32 -10.45
CA LEU A 13 -17.24 -24.98 -11.02
C LEU A 13 -18.43 -24.05 -10.74
N ALA A 14 -19.67 -24.56 -10.79
CA ALA A 14 -20.86 -23.80 -10.45
C ALA A 14 -20.86 -23.42 -8.96
N MET A 15 -20.46 -24.34 -8.05
CA MET A 15 -20.32 -24.03 -6.64
C MET A 15 -19.24 -22.96 -6.39
N LEU A 16 -18.07 -23.07 -7.01
CA LEU A 16 -17.02 -22.06 -6.91
C LEU A 16 -17.50 -20.69 -7.45
N THR A 17 -18.23 -20.69 -8.56
CA THR A 17 -18.83 -19.45 -9.09
C THR A 17 -19.83 -18.83 -8.09
N GLY A 18 -20.62 -19.66 -7.43
CA GLY A 18 -21.53 -19.21 -6.36
C GLY A 18 -20.80 -18.60 -5.17
N LEU A 19 -19.70 -19.20 -4.71
CA LEU A 19 -18.85 -18.66 -3.64
C LEU A 19 -18.21 -17.34 -4.05
N LEU A 20 -17.68 -17.24 -5.29
CA LEU A 20 -17.14 -16.00 -5.84
C LEU A 20 -18.19 -14.89 -5.94
N LEU A 21 -19.43 -15.24 -6.32
CA LEU A 21 -20.55 -14.31 -6.33
C LEU A 21 -20.81 -13.76 -4.92
N THR A 22 -20.89 -14.65 -3.93
CA THR A 22 -21.09 -14.22 -2.53
C THR A 22 -19.95 -13.30 -2.06
N ALA A 23 -18.69 -13.66 -2.31
CA ALA A 23 -17.55 -12.85 -1.94
C ALA A 23 -17.57 -11.47 -2.64
N THR A 24 -17.93 -11.44 -3.93
CA THR A 24 -18.07 -10.17 -4.70
C THR A 24 -19.20 -9.31 -4.16
N LEU A 25 -20.32 -9.90 -3.75
CA LEU A 25 -21.44 -9.17 -3.14
C LEU A 25 -21.04 -8.62 -1.76
N CYS A 26 -20.31 -9.40 -0.96
CA CYS A 26 -19.72 -8.88 0.29
C CYS A 26 -18.79 -7.68 0.01
N ALA A 27 -17.89 -7.79 -0.96
CA ALA A 27 -17.01 -6.69 -1.36
C ALA A 27 -17.79 -5.44 -1.82
N ALA A 28 -18.92 -5.60 -2.51
CA ALA A 28 -19.79 -4.49 -2.90
C ALA A 28 -20.45 -3.77 -1.71
N LEU A 29 -20.53 -4.42 -0.56
CA LEU A 29 -21.05 -3.88 0.69
C LEU A 29 -19.94 -3.40 1.63
N ALA A 30 -18.70 -3.24 1.15
CA ALA A 30 -17.52 -2.91 1.94
C ALA A 30 -17.65 -1.65 2.81
N THR A 31 -18.46 -0.68 2.40
CA THR A 31 -18.69 0.55 3.16
C THR A 31 -19.77 0.44 4.23
N GLN A 32 -20.52 -0.66 4.25
CA GLN A 32 -21.63 -0.88 5.19
C GLN A 32 -21.15 -1.53 6.50
N TRP A 33 -20.13 -2.35 6.42
CA TRP A 33 -19.60 -3.03 7.58
C TRP A 33 -18.14 -3.45 7.34
N TRP A 34 -17.28 -3.25 8.34
CA TRP A 34 -15.84 -3.52 8.25
C TRP A 34 -15.49 -4.93 7.76
N PHE A 35 -16.27 -5.94 8.19
CA PHE A 35 -16.05 -7.32 7.78
C PHE A 35 -16.24 -7.51 6.25
N PHE A 36 -17.18 -6.81 5.65
CA PHE A 36 -17.40 -6.88 4.21
C PHE A 36 -16.27 -6.21 3.42
N GLU A 37 -15.61 -5.22 4.00
CA GLU A 37 -14.44 -4.60 3.37
C GLU A 37 -13.31 -5.61 3.14
N LEU A 38 -13.11 -6.59 4.04
CA LEU A 38 -12.06 -7.61 3.90
C LEU A 38 -12.14 -8.33 2.54
N PHE A 39 -13.33 -8.50 2.00
CA PHE A 39 -13.52 -9.11 0.69
C PHE A 39 -13.08 -8.21 -0.47
N SER A 40 -13.06 -6.90 -0.30
CA SER A 40 -12.65 -5.96 -1.36
C SER A 40 -11.18 -6.10 -1.73
N HIS A 41 -10.34 -6.54 -0.80
CA HIS A 41 -8.89 -6.66 -0.99
C HIS A 41 -8.49 -7.73 -2.02
N PHE A 42 -9.40 -8.66 -2.37
CA PHE A 42 -9.13 -9.80 -3.24
C PHE A 42 -9.71 -9.66 -4.65
N ALA A 43 -10.12 -8.46 -5.08
CA ALA A 43 -10.71 -8.26 -6.39
C ALA A 43 -9.89 -8.85 -7.57
N PRO A 44 -8.55 -8.72 -7.65
CA PRO A 44 -7.77 -9.37 -8.70
C PRO A 44 -7.85 -10.89 -8.68
N HIS A 45 -7.85 -11.48 -7.48
CA HIS A 45 -7.94 -12.93 -7.29
C HIS A 45 -9.32 -13.44 -7.75
N TYR A 46 -10.39 -12.73 -7.36
CA TYR A 46 -11.75 -13.07 -7.82
C TYR A 46 -11.87 -12.98 -9.34
N CYS A 47 -11.25 -11.98 -9.97
CA CYS A 47 -11.22 -11.82 -11.42
C CYS A 47 -10.58 -13.05 -12.09
N VAL A 48 -9.41 -13.48 -11.62
CA VAL A 48 -8.68 -14.65 -12.17
C VAL A 48 -9.50 -15.94 -11.95
N PHE A 49 -9.98 -16.20 -10.74
CA PHE A 49 -10.75 -17.41 -10.45
C PHE A 49 -12.08 -17.44 -11.20
N ALA A 50 -12.76 -16.30 -11.33
CA ALA A 50 -13.97 -16.18 -12.13
C ALA A 50 -13.69 -16.47 -13.61
N PHE A 51 -12.56 -16.01 -14.16
CA PHE A 51 -12.15 -16.31 -15.52
C PHE A 51 -11.90 -17.80 -15.73
N LEU A 52 -11.20 -18.47 -14.81
CA LEU A 52 -10.98 -19.92 -14.87
C LEU A 52 -12.30 -20.70 -14.78
N CYS A 53 -13.21 -20.28 -13.91
CA CYS A 53 -14.56 -20.85 -13.83
C CYS A 53 -15.33 -20.65 -15.14
N PHE A 54 -15.29 -19.44 -15.72
CA PHE A 54 -15.92 -19.14 -17.01
C PHE A 54 -15.44 -20.09 -18.10
N MET A 55 -14.12 -20.24 -18.26
CA MET A 55 -13.53 -21.14 -19.27
C MET A 55 -14.00 -22.60 -19.08
N GLY A 56 -13.92 -23.13 -17.86
CA GLY A 56 -14.33 -24.49 -17.55
C GLY A 56 -15.85 -24.73 -17.77
N LEU A 57 -16.69 -23.76 -17.39
CA LEU A 57 -18.13 -23.81 -17.57
C LEU A 57 -18.54 -23.68 -19.05
N ALA A 58 -17.83 -22.88 -19.83
CA ALA A 58 -18.03 -22.79 -21.30
C ALA A 58 -17.67 -24.11 -22.00
N ILE A 59 -16.54 -24.74 -21.64
CA ILE A 59 -16.13 -26.06 -22.16
C ILE A 59 -17.20 -27.13 -21.83
N THR A 60 -17.75 -27.08 -20.62
CA THR A 60 -18.81 -28.02 -20.24
C THR A 60 -20.19 -27.61 -20.73
N ARG A 61 -20.31 -26.50 -21.48
CA ARG A 61 -21.57 -25.93 -22.04
C ARG A 61 -22.61 -25.58 -20.99
N ALA A 62 -22.18 -25.26 -19.77
CA ALA A 62 -23.04 -24.81 -18.68
C ALA A 62 -23.29 -23.29 -18.79
N TRP A 63 -23.88 -22.82 -19.89
CA TRP A 63 -23.94 -21.44 -20.32
C TRP A 63 -24.50 -20.46 -19.26
N ARG A 64 -25.49 -20.87 -18.47
CA ARG A 64 -26.06 -20.02 -17.41
C ARG A 64 -25.01 -19.66 -16.36
N TRP A 65 -24.26 -20.65 -15.90
CA TRP A 65 -23.17 -20.44 -14.93
C TRP A 65 -21.95 -19.76 -15.56
N ALA A 66 -21.67 -20.05 -16.82
CA ALA A 66 -20.62 -19.34 -17.57
C ALA A 66 -20.93 -17.85 -17.68
N ALA A 67 -22.19 -17.48 -17.94
CA ALA A 67 -22.59 -16.07 -17.97
C ALA A 67 -22.41 -15.37 -16.61
N VAL A 68 -22.74 -16.04 -15.50
CA VAL A 68 -22.50 -15.51 -14.15
C VAL A 68 -20.99 -15.33 -13.90
N ALA A 69 -20.18 -16.34 -14.21
CA ALA A 69 -18.73 -16.26 -14.05
C ALA A 69 -18.14 -15.12 -14.90
N PHE A 70 -18.60 -14.93 -16.13
CA PHE A 70 -18.17 -13.83 -16.99
C PHE A 70 -18.56 -12.45 -16.42
N ALA A 71 -19.76 -12.31 -15.90
CA ALA A 71 -20.17 -11.07 -15.20
C ALA A 71 -19.28 -10.75 -13.99
N LEU A 72 -18.85 -11.78 -13.24
CA LEU A 72 -17.91 -11.62 -12.14
C LEU A 72 -16.51 -11.21 -12.62
N VAL A 73 -16.05 -11.70 -13.77
CA VAL A 73 -14.79 -11.23 -14.39
C VAL A 73 -14.88 -9.73 -14.68
N LEU A 74 -15.97 -9.27 -15.28
CA LEU A 74 -16.14 -7.85 -15.60
C LEU A 74 -16.25 -7.00 -14.33
N TRP A 75 -17.02 -7.44 -13.36
CA TRP A 75 -17.22 -6.71 -12.11
C TRP A 75 -15.93 -6.55 -11.32
N ASN A 76 -15.21 -7.64 -11.04
CA ASN A 76 -13.96 -7.60 -10.27
C ASN A 76 -12.79 -7.09 -11.11
N GLY A 77 -12.82 -7.27 -12.43
CA GLY A 77 -11.80 -6.77 -13.34
C GLY A 77 -11.84 -5.26 -13.56
N TYR A 78 -13.01 -4.63 -13.41
CA TYR A 78 -13.15 -3.18 -13.61
C TYR A 78 -12.27 -2.33 -12.66
N PRO A 79 -12.30 -2.47 -11.33
CA PRO A 79 -11.44 -1.71 -10.45
C PRO A 79 -9.95 -2.02 -10.68
N VAL A 80 -9.63 -3.26 -11.02
CA VAL A 80 -8.26 -3.68 -11.33
C VAL A 80 -7.78 -3.00 -12.62
N ALA A 81 -8.56 -3.06 -13.69
CA ALA A 81 -8.24 -2.42 -14.96
C ALA A 81 -8.10 -0.90 -14.79
N ARG A 82 -9.04 -0.27 -14.08
CA ARG A 82 -8.98 1.16 -13.78
C ARG A 82 -7.67 1.53 -13.07
N ALA A 83 -7.27 0.76 -12.08
CA ALA A 83 -6.05 1.01 -11.31
C ALA A 83 -4.77 0.79 -12.15
N LEU A 84 -4.77 -0.21 -13.04
CA LEU A 84 -3.63 -0.49 -13.93
C LEU A 84 -3.53 0.48 -15.12
N LEU A 85 -4.65 1.05 -15.54
CA LEU A 85 -4.75 1.96 -16.70
C LEU A 85 -4.71 3.44 -16.28
N GLN A 86 -4.45 3.76 -15.01
CA GLN A 86 -4.27 5.14 -14.59
C GLN A 86 -3.12 5.75 -15.40
N ASN A 87 -3.48 6.74 -16.23
CA ASN A 87 -2.49 7.48 -17.00
C ASN A 87 -1.72 8.40 -16.04
N GLU A 88 -0.42 8.18 -15.93
CA GLU A 88 0.44 9.22 -15.40
C GLU A 88 0.48 10.39 -16.38
N PRO A 89 0.43 11.64 -15.90
CA PRO A 89 0.81 12.75 -16.75
C PRO A 89 2.24 12.48 -17.23
N PRO A 90 2.56 12.85 -18.49
CA PRO A 90 3.91 12.71 -18.99
C PRO A 90 4.86 13.40 -17.99
N PRO A 91 6.03 12.82 -17.72
CA PRO A 91 6.99 13.42 -16.82
C PRO A 91 7.23 14.84 -17.30
N THR A 92 6.76 15.81 -16.55
CA THR A 92 7.24 17.19 -16.69
C THR A 92 8.75 17.10 -16.59
N ALA A 93 9.49 17.91 -17.33
CA ALA A 93 10.95 17.95 -17.32
C ALA A 93 11.45 18.36 -15.93
N ALA A 94 11.21 17.52 -14.93
CA ALA A 94 11.68 17.69 -13.58
C ALA A 94 13.20 17.60 -13.63
N THR A 95 13.87 18.69 -13.31
CA THR A 95 15.34 18.76 -13.34
C THR A 95 15.97 18.15 -12.11
N ARG A 96 15.18 17.95 -11.05
CA ARG A 96 15.62 17.41 -9.78
C ARG A 96 14.68 16.29 -9.31
N GLN A 97 15.20 15.41 -8.47
CA GLN A 97 14.48 14.27 -7.96
C GLN A 97 14.72 14.11 -6.46
N PHE A 98 13.75 13.56 -5.75
CA PHE A 98 13.93 13.06 -4.40
C PHE A 98 13.33 11.66 -4.27
N THR A 99 13.94 10.85 -3.42
CA THR A 99 13.59 9.43 -3.26
C THR A 99 13.26 9.12 -1.81
N VAL A 100 12.09 8.55 -1.60
CA VAL A 100 11.65 8.03 -0.31
C VAL A 100 11.74 6.51 -0.33
N PHE A 101 12.42 5.96 0.67
CA PHE A 101 12.37 4.54 1.02
C PHE A 101 11.44 4.38 2.21
N HIS A 102 10.44 3.53 2.12
CA HIS A 102 9.60 3.18 3.27
C HIS A 102 9.46 1.66 3.39
N PHE A 103 9.42 1.20 4.64
CA PHE A 103 9.46 -0.21 4.93
C PHE A 103 8.79 -0.52 6.27
N ASN A 104 7.78 -1.37 6.27
CA ASN A 104 7.31 -2.02 7.47
C ASN A 104 8.30 -3.14 7.79
N VAL A 105 9.08 -2.95 8.86
CA VAL A 105 10.18 -3.88 9.20
C VAL A 105 9.67 -5.13 9.91
N GLY A 106 8.42 -5.14 10.38
CA GLY A 106 7.82 -6.24 11.12
C GLY A 106 8.23 -6.26 12.59
N LEU A 107 7.25 -6.36 13.48
CA LEU A 107 7.45 -6.32 14.95
C LEU A 107 8.51 -7.30 15.47
N HIS A 108 8.61 -8.46 14.83
CA HIS A 108 9.54 -9.53 15.23
C HIS A 108 10.78 -9.62 14.35
N HIS A 109 11.25 -8.48 13.84
CA HIS A 109 12.41 -8.44 12.97
C HIS A 109 13.71 -8.76 13.73
N GLU A 110 14.35 -9.87 13.38
CA GLU A 110 15.52 -10.38 14.11
C GLU A 110 16.86 -9.78 13.64
N GLN A 111 16.89 -9.04 12.53
CA GLN A 111 18.15 -8.60 11.89
C GLN A 111 18.14 -7.13 11.47
N PRO A 112 18.02 -6.15 12.39
CA PRO A 112 18.02 -4.72 12.04
C PRO A 112 19.24 -4.26 11.24
N GLY A 113 20.42 -4.86 11.48
CA GLY A 113 21.65 -4.59 10.74
C GLY A 113 21.61 -4.97 9.25
N ARG A 114 20.66 -5.83 8.83
CA ARG A 114 20.42 -6.13 7.41
C ARG A 114 19.77 -4.94 6.71
N VAL A 115 18.88 -4.24 7.42
CA VAL A 115 18.21 -3.03 6.93
C VAL A 115 19.19 -1.87 6.83
N SER A 116 19.98 -1.59 7.89
CA SER A 116 20.98 -0.52 7.85
C SER A 116 22.05 -0.77 6.78
N SER A 117 22.56 -2.00 6.65
CA SER A 117 23.50 -2.38 5.60
C SER A 117 22.94 -2.16 4.19
N TYR A 118 21.65 -2.44 3.98
CA TYR A 118 20.99 -2.14 2.70
C TYR A 118 20.92 -0.64 2.45
N LEU A 119 20.52 0.14 3.44
CA LEU A 119 20.40 1.59 3.37
C LEU A 119 21.76 2.26 3.11
N LEU A 120 22.82 1.82 3.79
CA LEU A 120 24.18 2.33 3.58
C LEU A 120 24.65 2.10 2.12
N ARG A 121 24.42 0.91 1.56
CA ARG A 121 24.76 0.62 0.16
C ARG A 121 23.94 1.44 -0.84
N ARG A 122 22.72 1.83 -0.50
CA ARG A 122 21.80 2.58 -1.35
C ARG A 122 21.72 4.07 -1.01
N ALA A 123 22.48 4.52 -0.03
CA ALA A 123 22.39 5.88 0.48
C ALA A 123 22.46 6.96 -0.60
N LYS A 124 23.29 6.80 -1.64
CA LYS A 124 23.36 7.77 -2.74
C LYS A 124 22.03 7.96 -3.49
N GLN A 125 21.14 6.99 -3.45
CA GLN A 125 19.88 6.95 -4.21
C GLN A 125 18.65 7.26 -3.34
N ILE A 126 18.78 7.34 -2.03
CA ILE A 126 17.69 7.54 -1.08
C ILE A 126 17.90 8.87 -0.38
N ASP A 127 16.87 9.69 -0.28
CA ASP A 127 16.88 10.98 0.40
C ASP A 127 16.20 10.91 1.77
N VAL A 128 15.14 10.13 1.87
CA VAL A 128 14.35 9.96 3.09
C VAL A 128 14.09 8.48 3.32
N VAL A 129 14.23 8.04 4.56
CA VAL A 129 13.92 6.68 5.04
C VAL A 129 12.76 6.77 6.02
N VAL A 130 11.77 5.90 5.87
CA VAL A 130 10.68 5.69 6.82
C VAL A 130 10.66 4.22 7.21
N LEU A 131 10.72 3.93 8.50
CA LEU A 131 10.58 2.59 9.06
C LEU A 131 9.33 2.53 9.91
N LEU A 132 8.53 1.50 9.72
CA LEU A 132 7.30 1.21 10.46
C LEU A 132 7.48 -0.09 11.23
N GLU A 133 6.78 -0.26 12.34
CA GLU A 133 6.99 -1.34 13.31
C GLU A 133 8.42 -1.38 13.87
N ALA A 134 9.06 -0.22 13.95
CA ALA A 134 10.42 -0.10 14.42
C ALA A 134 10.50 -0.20 15.95
N THR A 135 10.97 -1.35 16.43
CA THR A 135 11.21 -1.60 17.86
C THR A 135 12.49 -0.92 18.35
N PRO A 136 12.77 -0.85 19.68
CA PRO A 136 14.02 -0.35 20.21
C PRO A 136 15.28 -1.01 19.61
N ASP A 137 15.20 -2.25 19.13
CA ASP A 137 16.31 -2.93 18.45
C ASP A 137 16.77 -2.22 17.18
N PHE A 138 15.90 -1.39 16.58
CA PHE A 138 16.25 -0.55 15.43
C PHE A 138 17.06 0.70 15.77
N GLU A 139 17.26 1.02 17.07
CA GLU A 139 18.07 2.18 17.45
C GLU A 139 19.49 2.08 16.91
N PHE A 140 20.12 0.92 17.03
CA PHE A 140 21.45 0.67 16.47
C PHE A 140 21.46 0.87 14.93
N ALA A 141 20.49 0.33 14.22
CA ALA A 141 20.41 0.47 12.76
C ALA A 141 20.23 1.93 12.31
N LEU A 142 19.46 2.72 13.08
CA LEU A 142 19.27 4.15 12.83
C LEU A 142 20.54 4.96 13.16
N ASP A 143 21.32 4.56 14.15
CA ASP A 143 22.60 5.19 14.49
C ASP A 143 23.66 4.90 13.43
N GLU A 144 23.71 3.69 12.87
CA GLU A 144 24.64 3.35 11.79
C GLU A 144 24.44 4.24 10.56
N ILE A 145 23.19 4.61 10.23
CA ILE A 145 22.89 5.47 9.06
C ILE A 145 22.94 6.97 9.37
N LYS A 146 23.10 7.38 10.63
CA LYS A 146 23.02 8.77 11.08
C LYS A 146 24.02 9.69 10.37
N GLY A 147 25.21 9.19 10.03
CA GLY A 147 26.20 9.96 9.28
C GLY A 147 25.76 10.36 7.88
N LEU A 148 24.83 9.61 7.27
CA LEU A 148 24.29 9.86 5.94
C LEU A 148 22.86 10.46 5.97
N PHE A 149 22.11 10.19 7.04
CA PHE A 149 20.76 10.69 7.28
C PHE A 149 20.71 11.38 8.65
N PRO A 150 21.29 12.60 8.76
CA PRO A 150 21.52 13.24 10.06
C PRO A 150 20.25 13.75 10.75
N TYR A 151 19.19 13.99 10.01
CA TYR A 151 17.93 14.50 10.54
C TYR A 151 16.97 13.34 10.79
N GLN A 152 16.72 13.03 12.07
CA GLN A 152 15.92 11.85 12.43
C GLN A 152 14.83 12.19 13.42
N ILE A 153 13.67 11.54 13.25
CA ILE A 153 12.54 11.51 14.18
C ILE A 153 12.33 10.05 14.53
N ARG A 154 12.34 9.71 15.81
CA ARG A 154 12.22 8.33 16.27
C ARG A 154 11.12 8.22 17.32
N HIS A 155 10.26 7.24 17.16
CA HIS A 155 9.34 6.72 18.16
C HIS A 155 9.41 5.20 18.08
N LEU A 156 10.34 4.64 18.85
CA LEU A 156 10.59 3.20 18.87
C LEU A 156 9.85 2.61 20.05
N GLU A 157 9.06 1.57 19.82
CA GLU A 157 8.31 0.90 20.89
C GLU A 157 8.13 -0.59 20.59
N ASP A 158 7.99 -1.40 21.65
CA ASP A 158 7.76 -2.84 21.57
C ASP A 158 6.29 -3.15 21.20
N SER A 159 5.83 -2.52 20.13
CA SER A 159 4.49 -2.70 19.58
C SER A 159 4.52 -2.53 18.05
N PRO A 160 3.47 -2.91 17.33
CA PRO A 160 3.38 -2.70 15.88
C PRO A 160 3.36 -1.23 15.45
N PHE A 161 3.42 -0.27 16.38
CA PHE A 161 3.24 1.14 16.07
C PHE A 161 4.50 1.99 16.25
N GLY A 162 5.66 1.37 16.48
CA GLY A 162 6.94 2.05 16.39
C GLY A 162 7.15 2.64 14.99
N ILE A 163 7.63 3.89 14.92
CA ILE A 163 7.84 4.60 13.66
C ILE A 163 9.09 5.46 13.71
N ALA A 164 9.86 5.46 12.62
CA ALA A 164 11.03 6.32 12.51
C ALA A 164 11.13 6.93 11.10
N LEU A 165 11.68 8.14 11.06
CA LEU A 165 12.03 8.86 9.85
C LEU A 165 13.50 9.30 9.93
N ALA A 166 14.25 9.11 8.86
CA ALA A 166 15.60 9.62 8.71
C ALA A 166 15.77 10.31 7.36
N SER A 167 16.29 11.55 7.35
CA SER A 167 16.42 12.38 6.17
C SER A 167 17.86 12.87 5.97
N LYS A 168 18.29 12.96 4.72
CA LYS A 168 19.51 13.69 4.34
C LYS A 168 19.32 15.21 4.41
N HIS A 169 18.08 15.63 4.22
CA HIS A 169 17.73 17.04 4.10
C HIS A 169 17.19 17.58 5.43
N PRO A 170 17.42 18.88 5.72
CA PRO A 170 16.92 19.51 6.93
C PRO A 170 15.42 19.34 7.12
N ILE A 171 15.03 19.05 8.34
CA ILE A 171 13.65 19.00 8.79
C ILE A 171 13.39 20.27 9.61
N ASP A 172 12.55 21.18 9.06
CA ASP A 172 12.22 22.44 9.74
C ASP A 172 11.20 22.22 10.88
N PHE A 173 10.26 21.32 10.65
CA PHE A 173 9.29 20.86 11.62
C PHE A 173 9.19 19.34 11.50
N GLY A 174 9.17 18.67 12.63
CA GLY A 174 8.99 17.23 12.68
C GLY A 174 8.39 16.80 14.00
N ALA A 175 7.30 16.07 13.96
CA ALA A 175 6.62 15.57 15.13
C ALA A 175 6.05 14.17 14.90
N VAL A 176 6.08 13.37 15.98
CA VAL A 176 5.24 12.18 16.08
C VAL A 176 3.88 12.63 16.60
N SER A 177 2.85 12.40 15.82
CA SER A 177 1.48 12.77 16.15
C SER A 177 0.63 11.53 16.38
N PHE A 178 -0.11 11.51 17.47
CA PHE A 178 -1.06 10.44 17.80
C PHE A 178 -2.51 10.75 17.37
N LYS A 179 -2.72 11.85 16.65
CA LYS A 179 -4.05 12.22 16.19
C LYS A 179 -4.50 11.35 15.01
N PRO A 180 -5.79 11.13 14.84
CA PRO A 180 -6.90 11.44 15.76
C PRO A 180 -7.04 10.39 16.89
N SER A 181 -6.37 9.24 16.77
CA SER A 181 -6.32 8.17 17.77
C SER A 181 -5.11 8.32 18.66
N ARG A 182 -5.23 8.03 19.95
CA ARG A 182 -4.10 8.09 20.89
C ARG A 182 -3.15 6.89 20.77
N MET A 183 -3.52 5.84 20.02
CA MET A 183 -2.76 4.59 19.94
C MET A 183 -1.87 4.50 18.70
N PHE A 184 -2.29 5.11 17.60
CA PHE A 184 -1.67 4.91 16.29
C PHE A 184 -0.90 6.16 15.87
N PRO A 185 0.44 6.22 16.08
CA PRO A 185 1.23 7.37 15.68
C PRO A 185 1.39 7.48 14.16
N HIS A 186 1.74 8.68 13.73
CA HIS A 186 2.27 8.97 12.42
C HIS A 186 3.30 10.09 12.56
N ILE A 187 4.17 10.25 11.55
CA ILE A 187 5.11 11.36 11.51
C ILE A 187 4.60 12.40 10.53
N GLU A 188 4.59 13.65 10.99
CA GLU A 188 4.44 14.85 10.16
C GLU A 188 5.81 15.54 10.10
N ALA A 189 6.42 15.62 8.92
CA ALA A 189 7.74 16.24 8.77
C ALA A 189 7.78 17.19 7.59
N THR A 190 8.20 18.43 7.83
CA THR A 190 8.44 19.42 6.79
C THR A 190 9.91 19.40 6.41
N ILE A 191 10.22 18.95 5.19
CA ILE A 191 11.58 18.69 4.71
C ILE A 191 11.95 19.71 3.64
N LYS A 192 13.10 20.37 3.79
CA LYS A 192 13.66 21.28 2.80
C LYS A 192 14.43 20.52 1.71
N LEU A 193 13.94 20.56 0.50
CA LEU A 193 14.66 20.00 -0.65
C LEU A 193 15.59 21.05 -1.31
N PRO A 194 16.77 20.66 -1.79
CA PRO A 194 17.71 21.58 -2.45
C PRO A 194 17.09 22.25 -3.66
N GLY A 195 17.14 23.59 -3.70
CA GLY A 195 16.66 24.40 -4.84
C GLY A 195 15.14 24.39 -5.02
N ARG A 196 14.41 24.14 -3.95
CA ARG A 196 12.96 24.27 -3.86
C ARG A 196 12.62 25.20 -2.70
N ASP A 197 11.88 26.28 -2.99
CA ASP A 197 11.46 27.25 -1.97
C ASP A 197 10.35 26.66 -1.08
N GLU A 198 9.41 25.94 -1.71
CA GLU A 198 8.31 25.28 -1.00
C GLU A 198 8.79 23.94 -0.43
N PRO A 199 8.72 23.73 0.89
CA PRO A 199 9.13 22.49 1.52
C PRO A 199 8.19 21.33 1.18
N LEU A 200 8.67 20.12 1.38
CA LEU A 200 7.88 18.90 1.30
C LEU A 200 7.24 18.65 2.66
N LEU A 201 5.93 18.39 2.71
CA LEU A 201 5.28 17.79 3.87
C LEU A 201 5.23 16.28 3.71
N LEU A 202 6.05 15.56 4.45
CA LEU A 202 6.00 14.10 4.48
C LEU A 202 5.10 13.64 5.63
N LEU A 203 4.08 12.86 5.29
CA LEU A 203 3.18 12.16 6.19
C LEU A 203 3.54 10.68 6.15
N ALA A 204 4.22 10.19 7.19
CA ALA A 204 4.56 8.78 7.29
C ALA A 204 3.60 8.09 8.28
N ALA A 205 2.90 7.05 7.86
CA ALA A 205 1.87 6.43 8.66
C ALA A 205 1.88 4.89 8.57
N HIS A 206 1.62 4.26 9.71
CA HIS A 206 1.17 2.89 9.80
C HIS A 206 -0.27 2.90 10.31
N ALA A 207 -1.20 2.56 9.44
CA ALA A 207 -2.60 2.51 9.80
C ALA A 207 -2.96 1.13 10.35
N PRO A 208 -3.80 1.01 11.40
CA PRO A 208 -4.14 -0.29 11.97
C PRO A 208 -4.84 -1.20 10.94
N PRO A 209 -4.56 -2.53 10.96
CA PRO A 209 -5.23 -3.48 10.09
C PRO A 209 -6.72 -3.61 10.45
N PRO A 210 -7.62 -3.83 9.48
CA PRO A 210 -9.06 -3.91 9.73
C PRO A 210 -9.49 -5.27 10.27
N ILE A 211 -8.90 -5.71 11.39
CA ILE A 211 -9.21 -7.02 12.01
C ILE A 211 -10.33 -6.96 13.05
N SER A 212 -10.81 -5.76 13.37
CA SER A 212 -12.01 -5.54 14.19
C SER A 212 -12.73 -4.27 13.73
N SER A 213 -13.96 -4.08 14.20
CA SER A 213 -14.73 -2.85 13.91
C SER A 213 -14.03 -1.59 14.43
N GLU A 214 -13.39 -1.68 15.59
CA GLU A 214 -12.67 -0.58 16.22
C GLU A 214 -11.41 -0.22 15.43
N MET A 215 -10.58 -1.21 15.11
CA MET A 215 -9.36 -0.97 14.32
C MET A 215 -9.66 -0.45 12.92
N ALA A 216 -10.71 -0.96 12.28
CA ALA A 216 -11.17 -0.45 11.00
C ALA A 216 -11.65 1.02 11.10
N ALA A 217 -12.37 1.38 12.16
CA ALA A 217 -12.79 2.74 12.42
C ALA A 217 -11.59 3.67 12.67
N ASP A 218 -10.63 3.25 13.52
CA ASP A 218 -9.42 4.02 13.81
C ASP A 218 -8.57 4.25 12.56
N ARG A 219 -8.43 3.23 11.71
CA ARG A 219 -7.77 3.34 10.40
C ARG A 219 -8.47 4.40 9.54
N ASN A 220 -9.79 4.35 9.44
CA ASN A 220 -10.56 5.28 8.61
C ASN A 220 -10.46 6.71 9.16
N TYR A 221 -10.54 6.92 10.47
CA TYR A 221 -10.29 8.22 11.10
C TYR A 221 -8.87 8.74 10.84
N LYS A 222 -7.88 7.86 10.87
CA LYS A 222 -6.50 8.22 10.54
C LYS A 222 -6.42 8.75 9.11
N PHE A 223 -7.03 8.08 8.13
CA PHE A 223 -7.04 8.53 6.75
C PHE A 223 -7.78 9.83 6.54
N ASP A 224 -8.94 10.00 7.17
CA ASP A 224 -9.68 11.26 7.11
C ASP A 224 -8.83 12.43 7.67
N TYR A 225 -8.11 12.19 8.77
CA TYR A 225 -7.23 13.18 9.36
C TYR A 225 -6.02 13.51 8.47
N LEU A 226 -5.31 12.50 7.94
CA LEU A 226 -4.18 12.70 7.04
C LEU A 226 -4.61 13.38 5.73
N ALA A 227 -5.77 13.05 5.20
CA ALA A 227 -6.33 13.70 4.03
C ALA A 227 -6.63 15.18 4.28
N GLN A 228 -7.18 15.53 5.46
CA GLN A 228 -7.41 16.92 5.86
C GLN A 228 -6.09 17.70 5.97
N ILE A 229 -5.05 17.10 6.58
CA ILE A 229 -3.72 17.73 6.66
C ILE A 229 -3.17 17.96 5.26
N ALA A 230 -3.16 16.94 4.40
CA ALA A 230 -2.64 17.06 3.04
C ALA A 230 -3.35 18.14 2.23
N LYS A 231 -4.68 18.21 2.34
CA LYS A 231 -5.50 19.20 1.62
C LYS A 231 -5.36 20.63 2.15
N ALA A 232 -5.16 20.79 3.46
CA ALA A 232 -5.07 22.10 4.10
C ALA A 232 -3.72 22.79 3.89
N GLN A 233 -2.71 22.09 3.36
CA GLN A 233 -1.36 22.65 3.19
C GLN A 233 -1.29 23.62 2.01
N ALA A 234 -1.16 24.92 2.35
CA ALA A 234 -0.94 25.98 1.38
C ALA A 234 0.55 26.35 1.20
N LYS A 235 1.43 25.87 2.10
CA LYS A 235 2.85 26.27 2.21
C LYS A 235 3.84 25.11 2.09
N ALA A 236 3.36 23.91 1.84
CA ALA A 236 4.18 22.73 1.68
C ALA A 236 3.51 21.74 0.73
N THR A 237 4.30 21.00 -0.02
CA THR A 237 3.79 20.00 -0.97
C THR A 237 3.68 18.65 -0.30
N PRO A 238 2.47 18.09 -0.14
CA PRO A 238 2.27 16.88 0.65
C PRO A 238 2.63 15.60 -0.13
N VAL A 239 3.25 14.68 0.60
CA VAL A 239 3.51 13.28 0.22
C VAL A 239 3.13 12.40 1.41
N ALA A 240 2.39 11.33 1.18
CA ALA A 240 2.04 10.35 2.22
C ALA A 240 2.63 8.98 1.84
N VAL A 241 3.30 8.32 2.79
CA VAL A 241 3.92 7.01 2.59
C VAL A 241 3.72 6.10 3.80
N GLY A 242 3.73 4.81 3.56
CA GLY A 242 3.73 3.83 4.63
C GLY A 242 2.85 2.62 4.37
N ASP A 243 2.57 1.88 5.43
CA ASP A 243 1.61 0.78 5.43
C ASP A 243 0.20 1.32 5.75
N PHE A 244 -0.65 1.26 4.75
CA PHE A 244 -2.03 1.73 4.85
C PHE A 244 -3.00 0.61 5.24
N ASN A 245 -2.55 -0.65 5.27
CA ASN A 245 -3.42 -1.81 5.49
C ASN A 245 -4.68 -1.79 4.59
N LEU A 246 -4.54 -1.23 3.39
CA LEU A 246 -5.56 -1.11 2.34
C LEU A 246 -4.97 -1.54 1.00
N THR A 247 -5.75 -2.26 0.22
CA THR A 247 -5.40 -2.45 -1.20
C THR A 247 -6.04 -1.36 -2.06
N PRO A 248 -5.53 -1.13 -3.27
CA PRO A 248 -6.08 -0.14 -4.22
C PRO A 248 -7.56 -0.38 -4.59
N TRP A 249 -8.08 -1.56 -4.32
CA TRP A 249 -9.45 -1.96 -4.60
C TRP A 249 -10.41 -1.62 -3.46
N SER A 250 -9.89 -1.31 -2.28
CA SER A 250 -10.71 -0.86 -1.15
C SER A 250 -11.36 0.50 -1.44
N PRO A 251 -12.66 0.68 -1.10
CA PRO A 251 -13.31 1.97 -1.22
C PRO A 251 -12.65 3.06 -0.36
N TYR A 252 -12.03 2.69 0.75
CA TYR A 252 -11.35 3.65 1.63
C TYR A 252 -10.02 4.13 1.05
N PHE A 253 -9.33 3.31 0.26
CA PHE A 253 -8.17 3.75 -0.52
C PHE A 253 -8.57 4.83 -1.53
N GLN A 254 -9.63 4.58 -2.29
CA GLN A 254 -10.15 5.54 -3.27
C GLN A 254 -10.65 6.83 -2.60
N LYS A 255 -11.29 6.69 -1.43
CA LYS A 255 -11.74 7.83 -0.62
C LYS A 255 -10.55 8.68 -0.18
N PHE A 256 -9.48 8.08 0.37
CA PHE A 256 -8.27 8.80 0.78
C PHE A 256 -7.65 9.59 -0.37
N ALA A 257 -7.48 8.97 -1.53
CA ALA A 257 -6.94 9.65 -2.72
C ALA A 257 -7.81 10.84 -3.14
N ALA A 258 -9.13 10.69 -3.13
CA ALA A 258 -10.07 11.76 -3.51
C ALA A 258 -10.08 12.90 -2.47
N ASP A 259 -10.11 12.58 -1.18
CA ASP A 259 -10.24 13.56 -0.11
C ASP A 259 -8.94 14.35 0.13
N SER A 260 -7.79 13.68 0.01
CA SER A 260 -6.47 14.32 0.14
C SER A 260 -6.05 15.12 -1.08
N GLY A 261 -6.61 14.81 -2.26
CA GLY A 261 -6.14 15.36 -3.54
C GLY A 261 -4.78 14.81 -3.98
N LEU A 262 -4.26 13.81 -3.28
CA LEU A 262 -3.01 13.15 -3.63
C LEU A 262 -3.23 12.07 -4.70
N ARG A 263 -2.21 11.84 -5.51
CA ARG A 263 -2.20 10.74 -6.49
C ARG A 263 -1.44 9.55 -5.93
N ASP A 264 -1.98 8.39 -6.14
CA ASP A 264 -1.29 7.13 -5.88
C ASP A 264 -0.08 6.97 -6.82
N ALA A 265 1.09 6.75 -6.22
CA ALA A 265 2.36 6.65 -6.92
C ALA A 265 2.73 5.19 -7.24
N ARG A 266 1.77 4.40 -7.73
CA ARG A 266 2.04 3.05 -8.25
C ARG A 266 2.54 3.10 -9.68
N THR A 267 3.36 2.11 -10.04
CA THR A 267 3.80 1.94 -11.43
C THR A 267 2.60 1.50 -12.30
N PRO A 268 2.25 2.25 -13.36
CA PRO A 268 1.21 1.84 -14.28
C PRO A 268 1.48 0.46 -14.89
N HIS A 269 0.41 -0.28 -15.20
CA HIS A 269 0.47 -1.61 -15.84
C HIS A 269 1.23 -2.69 -15.06
N ARG A 270 1.52 -2.48 -13.77
CA ARG A 270 2.20 -3.47 -12.93
C ARG A 270 1.32 -3.89 -11.75
N PHE A 271 1.26 -5.19 -11.52
CA PHE A 271 0.84 -5.74 -10.24
C PHE A 271 2.03 -5.76 -9.31
N GLU A 272 1.99 -4.91 -8.30
CA GLU A 272 2.98 -4.88 -7.23
C GLU A 272 2.29 -5.34 -5.95
N HIS A 273 2.89 -6.26 -5.24
CA HIS A 273 2.48 -6.66 -3.90
C HIS A 273 3.65 -6.40 -2.95
N THR A 274 3.31 -5.95 -1.77
CA THR A 274 4.30 -5.56 -0.75
C THR A 274 4.21 -6.42 0.49
N TRP A 275 3.08 -7.13 0.66
CA TRP A 275 2.88 -8.09 1.72
C TRP A 275 2.60 -9.46 1.10
N PRO A 276 3.64 -10.32 0.94
CA PRO A 276 3.49 -11.62 0.33
C PRO A 276 2.79 -12.59 1.27
N VAL A 277 1.61 -13.04 0.90
CA VAL A 277 1.02 -14.25 1.47
C VAL A 277 1.61 -15.43 0.71
N THR A 278 2.58 -16.12 1.31
CA THR A 278 3.21 -17.27 0.69
C THR A 278 2.34 -18.50 0.92
N PHE A 279 1.63 -18.95 -0.11
CA PHE A 279 0.99 -20.26 -0.13
C PHE A 279 1.82 -21.18 -1.04
N ASP A 280 2.49 -22.16 -0.46
CA ASP A 280 3.16 -23.28 -1.16
C ASP A 280 3.97 -22.85 -2.41
N ASN A 281 4.85 -21.84 -2.24
CA ASN A 281 5.63 -21.15 -3.28
C ASN A 281 4.83 -20.31 -4.31
N ALA A 282 3.53 -20.17 -4.16
CA ALA A 282 2.74 -19.22 -4.95
C ALA A 282 2.65 -17.89 -4.19
N ASN A 283 3.18 -16.84 -4.79
CA ASN A 283 3.19 -15.50 -4.21
C ASN A 283 1.82 -14.83 -4.46
N ILE A 284 0.87 -15.07 -3.55
CA ILE A 284 -0.43 -14.41 -3.54
C ILE A 284 -0.31 -13.23 -2.57
N GLY A 285 0.18 -12.08 -3.06
CA GLY A 285 0.42 -10.94 -2.20
C GLY A 285 -0.65 -9.87 -2.29
N LEU A 286 -0.69 -9.01 -1.27
CA LEU A 286 -1.48 -7.80 -1.24
C LEU A 286 -0.57 -6.58 -1.38
N ALA A 287 -1.06 -5.54 -2.05
CA ALA A 287 -0.41 -4.24 -2.10
C ALA A 287 -1.01 -3.37 -0.99
N ILE A 288 -0.33 -3.27 0.14
CA ILE A 288 -0.79 -2.50 1.31
C ILE A 288 0.15 -1.38 1.72
N ASP A 289 1.39 -1.39 1.23
CA ASP A 289 2.35 -0.32 1.41
C ASP A 289 2.28 0.65 0.23
N HIS A 290 1.90 1.90 0.51
CA HIS A 290 1.58 2.89 -0.51
C HIS A 290 2.41 4.15 -0.39
N SER A 291 2.47 4.85 -1.52
CA SER A 291 3.03 6.19 -1.63
C SER A 291 2.04 7.04 -2.40
N PHE A 292 1.66 8.18 -1.84
CA PHE A 292 0.81 9.17 -2.47
C PHE A 292 1.56 10.49 -2.54
N ALA A 293 1.39 11.23 -3.61
CA ALA A 293 2.04 12.53 -3.78
C ALA A 293 1.10 13.56 -4.37
N HIS A 294 1.37 14.83 -4.06
CA HIS A 294 0.71 15.95 -4.70
C HIS A 294 0.89 15.87 -6.24
N PRO A 295 -0.11 16.25 -7.04
CA PRO A 295 -0.04 16.19 -8.50
C PRO A 295 1.13 16.95 -9.14
N SER A 296 1.73 17.92 -8.46
CA SER A 296 2.93 18.65 -8.92
C SER A 296 4.23 17.84 -8.82
N LEU A 297 4.20 16.68 -8.17
CA LEU A 297 5.35 15.79 -8.01
C LEU A 297 5.14 14.55 -8.90
N PRO A 298 5.60 14.57 -10.16
CA PRO A 298 5.45 13.40 -11.03
C PRO A 298 6.24 12.21 -10.50
N LEU A 299 5.66 11.03 -10.61
CA LEU A 299 6.37 9.80 -10.33
C LEU A 299 7.44 9.57 -11.39
N VAL A 300 8.68 9.42 -10.97
CA VAL A 300 9.80 9.07 -11.85
C VAL A 300 10.04 7.57 -11.83
N LYS A 301 10.01 6.99 -10.64
CA LYS A 301 10.27 5.56 -10.46
C LYS A 301 9.65 5.06 -9.16
N ARG A 302 9.12 3.85 -9.21
CA ARG A 302 8.78 3.04 -8.03
C ARG A 302 9.43 1.66 -8.17
N ALA A 303 9.90 1.11 -7.08
CA ALA A 303 10.48 -0.23 -7.04
C ALA A 303 10.16 -0.90 -5.70
N ILE A 304 9.82 -2.17 -5.78
CA ILE A 304 9.77 -3.07 -4.62
C ILE A 304 11.18 -3.62 -4.43
N GLY A 305 11.69 -3.51 -3.22
CA GLY A 305 13.03 -3.96 -2.87
C GLY A 305 13.12 -5.47 -2.57
N PRO A 306 14.29 -5.95 -2.19
CA PRO A 306 14.50 -7.34 -1.83
C PRO A 306 13.88 -7.65 -0.46
N ASP A 307 13.71 -8.93 -0.18
CA ASP A 307 13.44 -9.41 1.17
C ASP A 307 14.57 -8.95 2.13
N LEU A 308 14.20 -8.21 3.16
CA LEU A 308 15.12 -7.74 4.20
C LEU A 308 14.85 -8.38 5.57
N GLY A 309 13.99 -9.41 5.64
CA GLY A 309 13.69 -10.16 6.86
C GLY A 309 12.36 -9.79 7.52
N SER A 310 11.49 -9.06 6.84
CA SER A 310 10.11 -8.78 7.23
C SER A 310 9.14 -9.61 6.39
N ASP A 311 7.91 -9.73 6.85
CA ASP A 311 6.78 -10.20 6.04
C ASP A 311 6.29 -9.13 5.05
N HIS A 312 6.82 -7.90 5.11
CA HIS A 312 6.65 -6.88 4.09
C HIS A 312 7.87 -6.77 3.17
N MET A 313 7.67 -6.19 2.00
CA MET A 313 8.72 -5.82 1.08
C MET A 313 8.93 -4.31 1.11
N PRO A 314 10.20 -3.82 1.14
CA PRO A 314 10.45 -2.39 1.15
C PRO A 314 10.06 -1.75 -0.16
N VAL A 315 9.58 -0.52 -0.09
CA VAL A 315 9.20 0.29 -1.24
C VAL A 315 10.15 1.48 -1.38
N THR A 316 10.62 1.70 -2.59
CA THR A 316 11.38 2.90 -2.96
C THR A 316 10.62 3.66 -4.03
N VAL A 317 10.33 4.93 -3.78
CA VAL A 317 9.62 5.80 -4.71
C VAL A 317 10.42 7.08 -4.96
N THR A 318 10.57 7.44 -6.23
CA THR A 318 11.29 8.65 -6.67
C THR A 318 10.31 9.58 -7.36
N PHE A 319 10.27 10.82 -6.91
CA PHE A 319 9.47 11.89 -7.48
C PHE A 319 10.36 12.96 -8.10
N GLY A 320 9.85 13.59 -9.17
CA GLY A 320 10.45 14.77 -9.76
C GLY A 320 9.95 16.07 -9.13
N TYR A 321 10.77 17.13 -9.15
CA TYR A 321 10.38 18.47 -8.72
C TYR A 321 11.19 19.57 -9.42
#